data_1c644285bc67b56524f9e9241010bf8e
#
_entry.id   1c644285bc67b56524f9e9241010bf8e
#
_cell.length_a   1.000
_cell.length_b   1.000
_cell.length_c   1.000
_cell.angle_alpha   90.00
_cell.angle_beta   90.00
_cell.angle_gamma   90.00
#
_symmetry.space_group_name_H-M   'P 1'
#
loop_
_entity.id
_entity.type
_entity.pdbx_description
1 polymer ?
#
loop_
_entity_poly.entity_id
_entity_poly.type
_entity_poly.pdbx_seq_one_letter_code
_entity_poly.pdbx_strand_id
1 'polypeptide(L)'
;MTPQDISDLRAADRIREHFAAEGKTAVCFGMGNGLDDVKSVSNVEKNIVVSPAALEAAKYLERTYGTPYETGYPLVDEMVYDMDYHGKKVLIVQQQVIGSAIREEIQKKAKDAQVTVASWFMIKPELCSDTDLHLRDEEDYIRLVENMEYDVIYADPCMKRMTPEFDGIFVDTIHFAVSGHLAEMR
;
A
#
# COMPACT_ATOMS: atom_id res chain seq x y z
N MET A 1 2.79 -0.14 12.84
CA MET A 1 1.73 -0.48 11.87
C MET A 1 0.45 -0.78 12.63
N THR A 2 -0.67 -0.24 12.22
CA THR A 2 -1.98 -0.60 12.77
C THR A 2 -2.78 -1.35 11.71
N PRO A 3 -3.73 -2.24 12.08
CA PRO A 3 -4.61 -2.87 11.09
C PRO A 3 -5.37 -1.86 10.22
N GLN A 4 -5.67 -0.67 10.78
CA GLN A 4 -6.31 0.40 10.03
C GLN A 4 -5.45 0.91 8.86
N ASP A 5 -4.12 0.98 9.02
CA ASP A 5 -3.22 1.51 7.96
C ASP A 5 -3.22 0.67 6.69
N ILE A 6 -3.56 -0.60 6.81
CA ILE A 6 -3.56 -1.58 5.72
C ILE A 6 -4.92 -2.23 5.48
N SER A 7 -5.95 -1.82 6.24
CA SER A 7 -7.33 -2.31 6.14
C SER A 7 -7.51 -3.83 6.27
N ASP A 8 -6.56 -4.51 6.93
CA ASP A 8 -6.59 -5.96 7.19
C ASP A 8 -6.31 -6.24 8.65
N LEU A 9 -7.31 -6.75 9.38
CA LEU A 9 -7.22 -7.10 10.80
C LEU A 9 -6.17 -8.17 11.10
N ARG A 10 -5.91 -9.07 10.15
CA ARG A 10 -4.97 -10.16 10.29
C ARG A 10 -3.61 -9.90 9.65
N ALA A 11 -3.40 -8.72 9.09
CA ALA A 11 -2.18 -8.42 8.34
C ALA A 11 -0.90 -8.72 9.14
N ALA A 12 -0.86 -8.39 10.43
CA ALA A 12 0.31 -8.66 11.25
C ALA A 12 0.61 -10.15 11.38
N ASP A 13 -0.42 -10.99 11.53
CA ASP A 13 -0.26 -12.44 11.63
C ASP A 13 0.14 -13.04 10.29
N ARG A 14 -0.50 -12.62 9.20
CA ARG A 14 -0.18 -13.07 7.85
C ARG A 14 1.25 -12.68 7.44
N ILE A 15 1.70 -11.47 7.79
CA ILE A 15 3.10 -11.05 7.55
C ILE A 15 4.06 -11.93 8.34
N ARG A 16 3.75 -12.27 9.62
CA ARG A 16 4.59 -13.19 10.40
C ARG A 16 4.63 -14.58 9.78
N GLU A 17 3.48 -15.10 9.35
CA GLU A 17 3.38 -16.40 8.67
C GLU A 17 4.16 -16.42 7.36
N HIS A 18 4.06 -15.36 6.55
CA HIS A 18 4.82 -15.21 5.31
C HIS A 18 6.34 -15.30 5.56
N PHE A 19 6.88 -14.54 6.50
CA PHE A 19 8.30 -14.59 6.81
C PHE A 19 8.72 -15.89 7.50
N ALA A 20 7.84 -16.48 8.32
CA ALA A 20 8.12 -17.78 8.94
C ALA A 20 8.25 -18.91 7.88
N ALA A 21 7.47 -18.87 6.80
CA ALA A 21 7.61 -19.79 5.69
C ALA A 21 8.96 -19.66 4.97
N GLU A 22 9.61 -18.49 5.03
CA GLU A 22 10.98 -18.25 4.54
C GLU A 22 12.07 -18.55 5.59
N GLY A 23 11.71 -19.06 6.76
CA GLY A 23 12.64 -19.31 7.87
C GLY A 23 13.10 -18.03 8.59
N LYS A 24 12.38 -16.93 8.44
CA LYS A 24 12.66 -15.63 9.06
C LYS A 24 11.66 -15.33 10.17
N THR A 25 12.06 -14.47 11.12
CA THR A 25 11.17 -13.97 12.17
C THR A 25 10.79 -12.52 11.89
N ALA A 26 9.51 -12.20 11.86
CA ALA A 26 9.01 -10.85 11.73
C ALA A 26 8.34 -10.37 13.01
N VAL A 27 8.67 -9.15 13.43
CA VAL A 27 7.98 -8.44 14.52
C VAL A 27 7.20 -7.27 13.91
N CYS A 28 5.89 -7.26 14.11
CA CYS A 28 5.03 -6.20 13.61
C CYS A 28 4.77 -5.19 14.73
N PHE A 29 5.17 -3.93 14.53
CA PHE A 29 4.92 -2.86 15.49
C PHE A 29 3.63 -2.12 15.17
N GLY A 30 2.80 -1.92 16.18
CA GLY A 30 1.53 -1.23 16.05
C GLY A 30 0.78 -1.19 17.38
N MET A 31 -0.50 -0.82 17.34
CA MET A 31 -1.32 -0.86 18.55
C MET A 31 -1.44 -2.30 19.07
N GLY A 32 -1.21 -2.49 20.35
CA GLY A 32 -1.25 -3.81 21.00
C GLY A 32 0.12 -4.41 21.31
N ASN A 33 1.21 -3.81 20.83
CA ASN A 33 2.56 -4.24 21.20
C ASN A 33 2.98 -3.68 22.56
N GLY A 34 3.74 -4.49 23.29
CA GLY A 34 4.35 -4.08 24.58
C GLY A 34 5.64 -3.28 24.40
N LEU A 35 6.11 -2.69 25.50
CA LEU A 35 7.39 -1.96 25.50
C LEU A 35 8.60 -2.84 25.17
N ASP A 36 8.53 -4.13 25.45
CA ASP A 36 9.62 -5.07 25.17
C ASP A 36 9.75 -5.34 23.67
N ASP A 37 8.63 -5.36 22.93
CA ASP A 37 8.66 -5.40 21.47
C ASP A 37 9.33 -4.16 20.91
N VAL A 38 8.99 -2.96 21.44
CA VAL A 38 9.63 -1.70 21.01
C VAL A 38 11.13 -1.67 21.29
N LYS A 39 11.58 -2.23 22.42
CA LYS A 39 13.01 -2.32 22.74
C LYS A 39 13.79 -3.22 21.76
N SER A 40 13.13 -4.20 21.15
CA SER A 40 13.77 -5.13 20.20
C SER A 40 13.95 -4.54 18.79
N VAL A 41 13.30 -3.42 18.49
CA VAL A 41 13.25 -2.84 17.12
C VAL A 41 14.61 -2.47 16.53
N SER A 42 15.61 -2.16 17.37
CA SER A 42 16.97 -1.86 16.93
C SER A 42 17.83 -3.10 16.67
N ASN A 43 17.37 -4.29 17.10
CA ASN A 43 18.13 -5.53 17.01
C ASN A 43 17.65 -6.44 15.88
N VAL A 44 16.98 -5.88 14.89
CA VAL A 44 16.52 -6.59 13.69
C VAL A 44 17.48 -6.38 12.54
N GLU A 45 17.50 -7.30 11.61
CA GLU A 45 18.35 -7.20 10.40
C GLU A 45 17.91 -6.01 9.52
N LYS A 46 16.62 -5.77 9.41
CA LYS A 46 16.02 -4.72 8.57
C LYS A 46 14.63 -4.36 9.05
N ASN A 47 14.25 -3.09 8.89
CA ASN A 47 12.89 -2.61 9.09
C ASN A 47 12.15 -2.52 7.74
N ILE A 48 10.89 -2.96 7.69
CA ILE A 48 10.01 -2.78 6.54
C ILE A 48 8.94 -1.75 6.92
N VAL A 49 8.93 -0.66 6.16
CA VAL A 49 7.96 0.44 6.32
C VAL A 49 6.76 0.13 5.44
N VAL A 50 5.66 -0.30 6.05
CA VAL A 50 4.41 -0.67 5.35
C VAL A 50 3.38 0.48 5.32
N SER A 51 3.69 1.58 6.00
CA SER A 51 2.84 2.79 6.03
C SER A 51 3.72 4.03 6.11
N PRO A 52 3.39 5.13 5.42
CA PRO A 52 4.13 6.39 5.50
C PRO A 52 4.29 6.93 6.93
N ALA A 53 3.36 6.59 7.84
CA ALA A 53 3.42 6.98 9.24
C ALA A 53 4.66 6.43 9.97
N ALA A 54 5.19 5.28 9.54
CA ALA A 54 6.35 4.65 10.18
C ALA A 54 7.70 5.14 9.64
N LEU A 55 7.71 5.94 8.57
CA LEU A 55 8.93 6.34 7.87
C LEU A 55 9.92 7.09 8.76
N GLU A 56 9.44 8.06 9.55
CA GLU A 56 10.33 8.84 10.43
C GLU A 56 10.94 7.99 11.55
N ALA A 57 10.18 7.00 12.06
CA ALA A 57 10.72 6.05 13.03
C ALA A 57 11.81 5.17 12.40
N ALA A 58 11.60 4.69 11.18
CA ALA A 58 12.59 3.90 10.46
C ALA A 58 13.88 4.69 10.18
N LYS A 59 13.77 5.94 9.72
CA LYS A 59 14.92 6.85 9.55
C LYS A 59 15.67 7.11 10.85
N TYR A 60 14.93 7.28 11.96
CA TYR A 60 15.56 7.44 13.26
C TYR A 60 16.37 6.20 13.67
N LEU A 61 15.80 5.01 13.47
CA LEU A 61 16.46 3.75 13.81
C LEU A 61 17.73 3.53 12.95
N GLU A 62 17.66 3.83 11.67
CA GLU A 62 18.81 3.76 10.78
C GLU A 62 19.94 4.71 11.22
N ARG A 63 19.62 5.98 11.49
CA ARG A 63 20.63 6.97 11.93
C ARG A 63 21.24 6.64 13.29
N THR A 64 20.43 6.08 14.22
CA THR A 64 20.83 5.90 15.62
C THR A 64 21.50 4.56 15.85
N TYR A 65 21.00 3.52 15.20
CA TYR A 65 21.42 2.15 15.45
C TYR A 65 22.02 1.45 14.22
N GLY A 66 21.99 2.10 13.06
CA GLY A 66 22.47 1.51 11.81
C GLY A 66 21.54 0.44 11.23
N THR A 67 20.32 0.29 11.75
CA THR A 67 19.36 -0.71 11.25
C THR A 67 18.74 -0.22 9.94
N PRO A 68 19.03 -0.83 8.79
CA PRO A 68 18.52 -0.37 7.50
C PRO A 68 17.00 -0.51 7.41
N TYR A 69 16.40 0.24 6.51
CA TYR A 69 14.97 0.08 6.21
C TYR A 69 14.71 0.06 4.71
N GLU A 70 13.58 -0.52 4.36
CA GLU A 70 12.98 -0.42 3.02
C GLU A 70 11.50 -0.12 3.15
N THR A 71 10.90 0.41 2.09
CA THR A 71 9.45 0.62 1.99
C THR A 71 8.82 -0.47 1.13
N GLY A 72 7.65 -0.96 1.50
CA GLY A 72 6.93 -1.97 0.73
C GLY A 72 5.89 -2.72 1.55
N TYR A 73 5.13 -3.55 0.89
CA TYR A 73 4.12 -4.39 1.53
C TYR A 73 4.41 -5.87 1.25
N PRO A 74 4.76 -6.68 2.26
CA PRO A 74 5.21 -8.06 2.06
C PRO A 74 4.22 -9.00 1.38
N LEU A 75 2.91 -8.70 1.45
CA LEU A 75 1.84 -9.53 0.87
C LEU A 75 1.25 -8.89 -0.39
N VAL A 76 2.01 -8.06 -1.10
CA VAL A 76 1.52 -7.29 -2.25
C VAL A 76 1.11 -8.17 -3.44
N ASP A 77 1.74 -9.31 -3.62
CA ASP A 77 1.43 -10.28 -4.68
C ASP A 77 -0.01 -10.79 -4.59
N GLU A 78 -0.55 -10.91 -3.38
CA GLU A 78 -1.95 -11.29 -3.15
C GLU A 78 -2.95 -10.16 -3.51
N MET A 79 -2.48 -8.92 -3.61
CA MET A 79 -3.31 -7.75 -3.95
C MET A 79 -3.38 -7.51 -5.46
N VAL A 80 -2.43 -8.05 -6.23
CA VAL A 80 -2.37 -7.81 -7.68
C VAL A 80 -3.27 -8.79 -8.42
N TYR A 81 -4.29 -8.25 -9.06
CA TYR A 81 -5.23 -9.02 -9.86
C TYR A 81 -4.52 -9.78 -10.99
N ASP A 82 -4.92 -11.02 -11.23
CA ASP A 82 -4.30 -11.85 -12.27
C ASP A 82 -4.88 -11.51 -13.65
N MET A 83 -4.14 -10.70 -14.41
CA MET A 83 -4.49 -10.27 -15.77
C MET A 83 -3.26 -9.84 -16.55
N ASP A 84 -3.42 -9.62 -17.85
CA ASP A 84 -2.40 -9.01 -18.71
C ASP A 84 -2.41 -7.46 -18.55
N TYR A 85 -1.28 -6.92 -18.08
CA TYR A 85 -1.08 -5.47 -17.88
C TYR A 85 -0.31 -4.80 -19.01
N HIS A 86 0.11 -5.53 -20.06
CA HIS A 86 0.88 -4.95 -21.16
C HIS A 86 0.14 -3.80 -21.83
N GLY A 87 0.80 -2.63 -21.90
CA GLY A 87 0.25 -1.39 -22.49
C GLY A 87 -0.92 -0.76 -21.72
N LYS A 88 -1.31 -1.33 -20.56
CA LYS A 88 -2.46 -0.85 -19.79
C LYS A 88 -2.17 0.41 -18.99
N LYS A 89 -3.19 1.28 -18.89
CA LYS A 89 -3.21 2.42 -17.99
C LYS A 89 -3.92 2.02 -16.70
N VAL A 90 -3.20 2.05 -15.59
CA VAL A 90 -3.67 1.60 -14.28
C VAL A 90 -3.68 2.76 -13.30
N LEU A 91 -4.82 2.99 -12.65
CA LEU A 91 -4.94 3.89 -11.51
C LEU A 91 -5.01 3.06 -10.21
N ILE A 92 -4.20 3.42 -9.25
CA ILE A 92 -4.22 2.83 -7.91
C ILE A 92 -4.53 3.92 -6.90
N VAL A 93 -5.70 3.85 -6.27
CA VAL A 93 -6.10 4.78 -5.19
C VAL A 93 -5.94 4.08 -3.86
N GLN A 94 -4.81 4.30 -3.21
CA GLN A 94 -4.46 3.60 -1.97
C GLN A 94 -3.49 4.45 -1.12
N GLN A 95 -3.21 4.02 0.13
CA GLN A 95 -2.12 4.63 0.87
C GLN A 95 -0.80 4.42 0.11
N GLN A 96 0.07 5.41 0.18
CA GLN A 96 1.22 5.57 -0.71
C GLN A 96 2.15 4.36 -0.79
N VAL A 97 2.46 3.71 0.35
CA VAL A 97 3.39 2.57 0.36
C VAL A 97 2.76 1.33 -0.29
N ILE A 98 1.50 1.04 0.01
CA ILE A 98 0.78 -0.08 -0.62
C ILE A 98 0.57 0.19 -2.11
N GLY A 99 0.14 1.41 -2.47
CA GLY A 99 -0.03 1.78 -3.88
C GLY A 99 1.27 1.64 -4.67
N SER A 100 2.39 2.08 -4.12
CA SER A 100 3.72 1.91 -4.74
C SER A 100 4.11 0.45 -4.86
N ALA A 101 3.86 -0.37 -3.84
CA ALA A 101 4.14 -1.80 -3.89
C ALA A 101 3.32 -2.52 -4.98
N ILE A 102 2.02 -2.21 -5.10
CA ILE A 102 1.17 -2.74 -6.19
C ILE A 102 1.72 -2.31 -7.56
N ARG A 103 2.11 -1.03 -7.73
CA ARG A 103 2.73 -0.54 -8.96
C ARG A 103 3.98 -1.33 -9.33
N GLU A 104 4.88 -1.52 -8.37
CA GLU A 104 6.12 -2.28 -8.60
C GLU A 104 5.83 -3.72 -9.01
N GLU A 105 4.84 -4.36 -8.39
CA GLU A 105 4.48 -5.73 -8.71
C GLU A 105 3.83 -5.85 -10.11
N ILE A 106 2.98 -4.88 -10.49
CA ILE A 106 2.44 -4.80 -11.85
C ILE A 106 3.58 -4.59 -12.87
N GLN A 107 4.51 -3.68 -12.60
CA GLN A 107 5.62 -3.37 -13.51
C GLN A 107 6.67 -4.48 -13.62
N LYS A 108 6.77 -5.38 -12.64
CA LYS A 108 7.55 -6.61 -12.79
C LYS A 108 6.94 -7.54 -13.85
N LYS A 109 5.59 -7.60 -13.91
CA LYS A 109 4.84 -8.42 -14.88
C LYS A 109 4.79 -7.77 -16.27
N ALA A 110 4.63 -6.43 -16.32
CA ALA A 110 4.48 -5.67 -17.56
C ALA A 110 5.20 -4.30 -17.44
N LYS A 111 6.42 -4.21 -17.95
CA LYS A 111 7.24 -2.98 -17.84
C LYS A 111 6.67 -1.77 -18.58
N ASP A 112 5.81 -1.99 -19.54
CA ASP A 112 5.13 -0.98 -20.35
C ASP A 112 3.76 -0.57 -19.78
N ALA A 113 3.34 -1.14 -18.64
CA ALA A 113 2.18 -0.66 -17.92
C ALA A 113 2.40 0.76 -17.38
N GLN A 114 1.44 1.65 -17.66
CA GLN A 114 1.44 3.02 -17.19
C GLN A 114 0.65 3.09 -15.87
N VAL A 115 1.35 3.15 -14.76
CA VAL A 115 0.72 3.07 -13.44
C VAL A 115 0.80 4.41 -12.71
N THR A 116 -0.35 4.96 -12.36
CA THR A 116 -0.51 6.16 -11.53
C THR A 116 -0.95 5.74 -10.13
N VAL A 117 -0.24 6.17 -9.11
CA VAL A 117 -0.67 6.03 -7.71
C VAL A 117 -1.25 7.35 -7.23
N ALA A 118 -2.47 7.32 -6.72
CA ALA A 118 -3.14 8.46 -6.14
C ALA A 118 -3.44 8.20 -4.66
N SER A 119 -3.14 9.16 -3.80
CA SER A 119 -3.32 9.01 -2.37
C SER A 119 -3.93 10.26 -1.76
N TRP A 120 -4.81 10.10 -0.77
CA TRP A 120 -5.44 11.21 -0.05
C TRP A 120 -4.66 11.66 1.18
N PHE A 121 -4.03 10.73 1.90
CA PHE A 121 -3.49 11.00 3.22
C PHE A 121 -2.06 10.52 3.36
N MET A 122 -1.34 11.15 4.30
CA MET A 122 0.01 10.76 4.73
C MET A 122 1.04 10.71 3.59
N ILE A 123 0.92 11.62 2.62
CA ILE A 123 1.86 11.67 1.51
C ILE A 123 3.22 12.15 2.01
N LYS A 124 4.24 11.39 1.65
CA LYS A 124 5.66 11.71 1.87
C LYS A 124 6.31 11.99 0.52
N PRO A 125 6.77 13.24 0.27
CA PRO A 125 7.37 13.61 -1.02
C PRO A 125 8.51 12.70 -1.46
N GLU A 126 9.32 12.23 -0.51
CA GLU A 126 10.44 11.34 -0.77
C GLU A 126 10.06 9.92 -1.23
N LEU A 127 8.79 9.54 -1.10
CA LEU A 127 8.25 8.27 -1.58
C LEU A 127 7.43 8.43 -2.86
N CYS A 128 7.29 9.67 -3.37
CA CYS A 128 6.55 9.92 -4.60
C CYS A 128 7.39 9.59 -5.83
N SER A 129 6.76 8.99 -6.82
CA SER A 129 7.22 8.98 -8.20
C SER A 129 6.64 10.18 -8.95
N ASP A 130 7.19 10.49 -10.14
CA ASP A 130 6.76 11.63 -10.96
C ASP A 130 5.28 11.54 -11.41
N THR A 131 4.72 10.32 -11.42
CA THR A 131 3.32 10.06 -11.80
C THR A 131 2.37 9.99 -10.62
N ASP A 132 2.84 10.16 -9.39
CA ASP A 132 2.01 10.05 -8.19
C ASP A 132 1.20 11.33 -7.96
N LEU A 133 -0.03 11.17 -7.52
CA LEU A 133 -1.00 12.24 -7.34
C LEU A 133 -1.49 12.32 -5.90
N HIS A 134 -1.67 13.57 -5.45
CA HIS A 134 -2.36 13.86 -4.21
C HIS A 134 -3.82 14.23 -4.50
N LEU A 135 -4.75 13.42 -4.05
CA LEU A 135 -6.17 13.70 -4.09
C LEU A 135 -6.55 14.50 -2.83
N ARG A 136 -7.22 15.64 -3.01
CA ARG A 136 -7.66 16.52 -1.91
C ARG A 136 -9.08 16.20 -1.46
N ASP A 137 -9.91 15.75 -2.40
CA ASP A 137 -11.32 15.45 -2.22
C ASP A 137 -11.80 14.40 -3.23
N GLU A 138 -13.07 14.01 -3.13
CA GLU A 138 -13.69 13.03 -4.02
C GLU A 138 -13.80 13.55 -5.46
N GLU A 139 -13.93 14.87 -5.64
CA GLU A 139 -14.01 15.49 -6.98
C GLU A 139 -12.69 15.32 -7.74
N ASP A 140 -11.54 15.39 -7.05
CA ASP A 140 -10.24 15.15 -7.68
C ASP A 140 -10.19 13.72 -8.24
N TYR A 141 -10.73 12.72 -7.53
CA TYR A 141 -10.82 11.35 -8.02
C TYR A 141 -11.76 11.24 -9.24
N ILE A 142 -12.96 11.81 -9.16
CA ILE A 142 -13.94 11.77 -10.26
C ILE A 142 -13.32 12.37 -11.52
N ARG A 143 -12.76 13.60 -11.41
CA ARG A 143 -12.10 14.27 -12.53
C ARG A 143 -10.92 13.46 -13.10
N LEU A 144 -10.16 12.79 -12.25
CA LEU A 144 -9.04 11.97 -12.68
C LEU A 144 -9.52 10.80 -13.54
N VAL A 145 -10.59 10.10 -13.12
CA VAL A 145 -11.17 8.98 -13.86
C VAL A 145 -11.84 9.44 -15.15
N GLU A 146 -12.60 10.56 -15.11
CA GLU A 146 -13.30 11.08 -16.30
C GLU A 146 -12.36 11.66 -17.38
N ASN A 147 -11.23 12.24 -16.97
CA ASN A 147 -10.32 12.90 -17.93
C ASN A 147 -9.18 12.00 -18.42
N MET A 148 -8.95 10.86 -17.78
CA MET A 148 -7.90 9.92 -18.12
C MET A 148 -8.51 8.58 -18.48
N GLU A 149 -8.15 8.07 -19.64
CA GLU A 149 -8.61 6.76 -20.10
C GLU A 149 -7.85 5.65 -19.38
N TYR A 150 -8.30 5.25 -18.19
CA TYR A 150 -7.76 4.09 -17.47
C TYR A 150 -8.41 2.79 -17.94
N ASP A 151 -7.62 1.73 -18.06
CA ASP A 151 -8.10 0.37 -18.31
C ASP A 151 -8.46 -0.35 -17.01
N VAL A 152 -7.73 -0.03 -15.94
CA VAL A 152 -7.85 -0.71 -14.64
C VAL A 152 -7.80 0.31 -13.51
N ILE A 153 -8.70 0.18 -12.56
CA ILE A 153 -8.71 0.97 -11.31
C ILE A 153 -8.65 0.04 -10.12
N TYR A 154 -7.64 0.23 -9.27
CA TYR A 154 -7.54 -0.33 -7.94
C TYR A 154 -8.02 0.73 -6.94
N ALA A 155 -9.15 0.53 -6.33
CA ALA A 155 -9.70 1.46 -5.35
C ALA A 155 -10.68 0.79 -4.39
N ASP A 156 -11.07 1.52 -3.35
CA ASP A 156 -12.10 1.06 -2.42
C ASP A 156 -13.45 0.87 -3.16
N PRO A 157 -14.16 -0.24 -2.91
CA PRO A 157 -15.44 -0.51 -3.59
C PRO A 157 -16.49 0.60 -3.43
N CYS A 158 -16.43 1.41 -2.36
CA CYS A 158 -17.29 2.59 -2.22
C CYS A 158 -17.07 3.62 -3.32
N MET A 159 -15.85 3.72 -3.86
CA MET A 159 -15.49 4.67 -4.91
C MET A 159 -16.08 4.32 -6.27
N LYS A 160 -16.43 3.08 -6.50
CA LYS A 160 -17.08 2.62 -7.74
C LYS A 160 -18.41 3.37 -8.01
N ARG A 161 -19.08 3.81 -6.94
CA ARG A 161 -20.33 4.57 -7.04
C ARG A 161 -20.14 6.00 -7.53
N MET A 162 -18.93 6.55 -7.41
CA MET A 162 -18.60 7.91 -7.81
C MET A 162 -18.26 8.01 -9.30
N THR A 163 -17.93 6.89 -9.93
CA THR A 163 -17.55 6.81 -11.35
C THR A 163 -18.35 5.71 -12.06
N PRO A 164 -19.69 5.84 -12.13
CA PRO A 164 -20.57 4.79 -12.67
C PRO A 164 -20.36 4.55 -14.18
N GLU A 165 -19.83 5.54 -14.90
CA GLU A 165 -19.57 5.44 -16.34
C GLU A 165 -18.22 4.75 -16.66
N PHE A 166 -17.42 4.42 -15.65
CA PHE A 166 -16.18 3.67 -15.86
C PHE A 166 -16.50 2.24 -16.31
N ASP A 167 -16.08 1.88 -17.50
CA ASP A 167 -16.32 0.59 -18.17
C ASP A 167 -15.12 -0.37 -18.16
N GLY A 168 -13.99 0.06 -17.57
CA GLY A 168 -12.80 -0.76 -17.40
C GLY A 168 -12.89 -1.76 -16.24
N ILE A 169 -11.76 -2.37 -15.92
CA ILE A 169 -11.67 -3.34 -14.80
C ILE A 169 -11.52 -2.59 -13.48
N PHE A 170 -12.44 -2.80 -12.56
CA PHE A 170 -12.36 -2.27 -11.21
C PHE A 170 -11.96 -3.38 -10.22
N VAL A 171 -10.80 -3.23 -9.59
CA VAL A 171 -10.26 -4.16 -8.60
C VAL A 171 -10.49 -3.58 -7.21
N ASP A 172 -11.29 -4.28 -6.43
CA ASP A 172 -11.65 -3.85 -5.08
C ASP A 172 -10.42 -3.95 -4.15
N THR A 173 -9.95 -2.79 -3.68
CA THR A 173 -8.89 -2.69 -2.68
C THR A 173 -9.38 -1.79 -1.54
N ILE A 174 -9.63 -2.39 -0.38
CA ILE A 174 -10.17 -1.64 0.75
C ILE A 174 -9.18 -0.56 1.20
N HIS A 175 -9.69 0.66 1.36
CA HIS A 175 -8.91 1.80 1.83
C HIS A 175 -9.40 2.21 3.22
N PHE A 176 -8.50 2.23 4.21
CA PHE A 176 -8.82 2.45 5.63
C PHE A 176 -9.60 3.75 5.92
N ALA A 177 -9.45 4.77 5.07
CA ALA A 177 -10.08 6.07 5.25
C ALA A 177 -11.37 6.25 4.40
N VAL A 178 -11.76 5.25 3.62
CA VAL A 178 -12.91 5.35 2.72
C VAL A 178 -14.08 4.51 3.20
N SER A 179 -13.93 3.19 3.28
CA SER A 179 -15.07 2.33 3.60
C SER A 179 -15.35 2.17 5.09
N GLY A 180 -14.39 2.53 5.95
CA GLY A 180 -14.52 2.31 7.40
C GLY A 180 -14.65 0.84 7.80
N HIS A 181 -14.56 -0.07 6.86
CA HIS A 181 -14.54 -1.51 7.10
C HIS A 181 -13.11 -2.02 7.21
N LEU A 182 -12.86 -2.77 8.29
CA LEU A 182 -11.68 -3.61 8.38
C LEU A 182 -12.07 -4.96 7.80
N ALA A 183 -11.43 -5.36 6.72
CA ALA A 183 -11.65 -6.67 6.14
C ALA A 183 -10.79 -7.72 6.85
N GLU A 184 -11.36 -8.90 7.05
CA GLU A 184 -10.54 -10.11 7.17
C GLU A 184 -10.31 -10.63 5.75
N MET A 185 -9.11 -10.40 5.23
CA MET A 185 -8.70 -11.05 4.00
C MET A 185 -8.48 -12.54 4.31
N ARG A 186 -9.17 -13.39 3.56
CA ARG A 186 -9.18 -14.85 3.75
C ARG A 186 -8.03 -15.51 3.02
#